data_bb97506fd44891d89b5f898fd56e1c95
#
_entry.id   bb97506fd44891d89b5f898fd56e1c95
#
_cell.length_a   1.000
_cell.length_b   1.000
_cell.length_c   1.000
_cell.angle_alpha   90.00
_cell.angle_beta   90.00
_cell.angle_gamma   90.00
#
_symmetry.space_group_name_H-M   'P 1'
#
loop_
_entity.id
_entity.type
_entity.pdbx_description
1 polymer ?
#
loop_
_entity_poly.entity_id
_entity_poly.type
_entity_poly.pdbx_seq_one_letter_code
_entity_poly.pdbx_strand_id
1 'polypeptide(L)'
;MASVESFWRFGHNITGHDVEGSLSIGHRKFRAFFGTSPAVCVVAWDLLADVRPINSKPNHLLWALMLLKRYCIESFNAALIKVTEKTFRKWSLLFIDLLADMPVVKKIINFLKIRPAYYYLIFFNQA
;
A
#
# COMPACT_ATOMS: atom_id res chain seq x y z
N MET A 1 -5.13 5.92 -16.61
CA MET A 1 -4.54 6.77 -15.57
C MET A 1 -5.27 6.52 -14.25
N ALA A 2 -4.53 6.35 -13.16
CA ALA A 2 -5.15 6.09 -11.86
C ALA A 2 -5.76 7.37 -11.30
N SER A 3 -6.95 7.27 -10.73
CA SER A 3 -7.69 8.38 -10.13
C SER A 3 -8.11 8.04 -8.71
N VAL A 4 -8.59 9.03 -7.96
CA VAL A 4 -9.12 8.83 -6.61
C VAL A 4 -10.24 7.78 -6.64
N GLU A 5 -11.15 7.88 -7.61
CA GLU A 5 -12.24 6.93 -7.76
C GLU A 5 -11.74 5.53 -8.07
N SER A 6 -10.72 5.39 -8.94
CA SER A 6 -10.19 4.07 -9.27
C SER A 6 -9.54 3.41 -8.06
N PHE A 7 -8.77 4.14 -7.25
CA PHE A 7 -8.20 3.58 -6.02
C PHE A 7 -9.28 3.22 -4.99
N TRP A 8 -10.30 4.04 -4.86
CA TRP A 8 -11.46 3.75 -4.02
C TRP A 8 -12.08 2.41 -4.41
N ARG A 9 -12.33 2.24 -5.69
CA ARG A 9 -12.95 1.01 -6.24
C ARG A 9 -12.05 -0.20 -6.06
N PHE A 10 -10.76 -0.07 -6.38
CA PHE A 10 -9.81 -1.16 -6.22
C PHE A 10 -9.68 -1.60 -4.77
N GLY A 11 -9.60 -0.64 -3.85
CA GLY A 11 -9.49 -0.96 -2.43
C GLY A 11 -10.72 -1.69 -1.91
N HIS A 12 -11.91 -1.23 -2.27
CA HIS A 12 -13.14 -1.89 -1.84
C HIS A 12 -13.32 -3.27 -2.47
N ASN A 13 -12.85 -3.48 -3.70
CA ASN A 13 -12.82 -4.81 -4.31
C ASN A 13 -11.92 -5.77 -3.54
N ILE A 14 -10.74 -5.31 -3.12
CA ILE A 14 -9.81 -6.14 -2.35
C ILE A 14 -10.42 -6.55 -1.02
N THR A 15 -11.05 -5.62 -0.32
CA THR A 15 -11.60 -5.87 1.01
C THR A 15 -12.99 -6.49 1.00
N GLY A 16 -13.64 -6.56 -0.16
CA GLY A 16 -14.99 -7.09 -0.29
C GLY A 16 -16.07 -6.17 0.27
N HIS A 17 -15.77 -4.91 0.55
CA HIS A 17 -16.73 -3.96 1.08
C HIS A 17 -17.64 -3.42 -0.02
N ASP A 18 -18.88 -3.12 0.35
CA ASP A 18 -19.84 -2.49 -0.54
C ASP A 18 -19.44 -1.03 -0.79
N VAL A 19 -19.32 -0.66 -2.08
CA VAL A 19 -18.95 0.68 -2.50
C VAL A 19 -20.13 1.65 -2.38
N GLU A 20 -21.36 1.12 -2.33
CA GLU A 20 -22.59 1.93 -2.33
C GLU A 20 -23.00 2.42 -0.95
N GLY A 21 -22.27 2.08 0.11
CA GLY A 21 -22.55 2.52 1.45
C GLY A 21 -22.23 3.99 1.69
N SER A 22 -22.39 4.45 2.94
CA SER A 22 -22.04 5.81 3.33
C SER A 22 -20.59 6.12 3.00
N LEU A 23 -20.32 7.27 2.39
CA LEU A 23 -18.98 7.70 2.05
C LEU A 23 -18.06 7.79 3.27
N SER A 24 -18.57 8.29 4.40
CA SER A 24 -17.74 8.41 5.60
C SER A 24 -17.35 7.05 6.17
N ILE A 25 -18.25 6.07 6.14
CA ILE A 25 -17.96 4.70 6.55
C ILE A 25 -16.97 4.06 5.58
N GLY A 26 -17.18 4.26 4.26
CA GLY A 26 -16.27 3.74 3.24
C GLY A 26 -14.85 4.28 3.38
N HIS A 27 -14.69 5.57 3.65
CA HIS A 27 -13.37 6.18 3.88
C HIS A 27 -12.70 5.61 5.13
N ARG A 28 -13.46 5.41 6.19
CA ARG A 28 -12.94 4.82 7.43
C ARG A 28 -12.44 3.40 7.20
N LYS A 29 -13.21 2.59 6.46
CA LYS A 29 -12.83 1.23 6.12
C LYS A 29 -11.59 1.21 5.24
N PHE A 30 -11.51 2.08 4.24
CA PHE A 30 -10.34 2.19 3.37
C PHE A 30 -9.08 2.49 4.19
N ARG A 31 -9.14 3.48 5.08
CA ARG A 31 -8.02 3.83 5.95
C ARG A 31 -7.64 2.70 6.91
N ALA A 32 -8.61 1.95 7.40
CA ALA A 32 -8.35 0.82 8.29
C ALA A 32 -7.53 -0.26 7.58
N PHE A 33 -7.77 -0.48 6.28
CA PHE A 33 -7.04 -1.49 5.50
C PHE A 33 -5.72 -0.99 4.96
N PHE A 34 -5.67 0.24 4.46
CA PHE A 34 -4.51 0.74 3.71
C PHE A 34 -3.72 1.82 4.44
N GLY A 35 -4.22 2.30 5.57
CA GLY A 35 -3.52 3.28 6.39
C GLY A 35 -3.59 4.72 5.88
N THR A 36 -4.22 4.95 4.73
CA THR A 36 -4.31 6.28 4.12
C THR A 36 -5.56 6.37 3.26
N SER A 37 -5.76 7.54 2.63
CA SER A 37 -6.92 7.80 1.77
C SER A 37 -6.61 7.47 0.30
N PRO A 38 -7.65 7.28 -0.53
CA PRO A 38 -7.44 7.13 -1.97
C PRO A 38 -6.71 8.30 -2.61
N ALA A 39 -6.93 9.52 -2.14
CA ALA A 39 -6.25 10.71 -2.67
C ALA A 39 -4.73 10.62 -2.48
N VAL A 40 -4.28 10.17 -1.30
CA VAL A 40 -2.85 9.97 -1.04
C VAL A 40 -2.29 8.84 -1.90
N CYS A 41 -3.08 7.80 -2.16
CA CYS A 41 -2.66 6.72 -3.06
C CYS A 41 -2.38 7.24 -4.48
N VAL A 42 -3.21 8.14 -4.99
CA VAL A 42 -2.99 8.76 -6.32
C VAL A 42 -1.67 9.53 -6.33
N VAL A 43 -1.43 10.35 -5.30
CA VAL A 43 -0.19 11.13 -5.20
C VAL A 43 1.02 10.21 -5.16
N ALA A 44 0.98 9.16 -4.33
CA ALA A 44 2.08 8.21 -4.24
C ALA A 44 2.31 7.48 -5.57
N TRP A 45 1.25 7.04 -6.23
CA TRP A 45 1.33 6.37 -7.51
C TRP A 45 1.97 7.25 -8.57
N ASP A 46 1.57 8.52 -8.63
CA ASP A 46 2.11 9.47 -9.61
C ASP A 46 3.57 9.81 -9.31
N LEU A 47 3.94 9.94 -8.03
CA LEU A 47 5.33 10.18 -7.66
C LEU A 47 6.26 9.01 -8.00
N LEU A 48 5.72 7.81 -8.10
CA LEU A 48 6.48 6.61 -8.46
C LEU A 48 6.51 6.35 -9.97
N ALA A 49 5.94 7.22 -10.79
CA ALA A 49 5.76 7.01 -12.22
C ALA A 49 7.06 6.65 -12.95
N ASP A 50 8.18 7.28 -12.56
CA ASP A 50 9.47 7.08 -13.23
C ASP A 50 10.20 5.82 -12.78
N VAL A 51 9.87 5.28 -11.60
CA VAL A 51 10.60 4.16 -11.00
C VAL A 51 9.81 2.86 -10.92
N ARG A 52 8.49 2.93 -11.04
CA ARG A 52 7.67 1.71 -10.98
C ARG A 52 7.82 0.90 -12.26
N PRO A 53 7.80 -0.44 -12.15
CA PRO A 53 7.88 -1.30 -13.34
C PRO A 53 6.75 -1.03 -14.32
N ILE A 54 7.01 -1.24 -15.61
CA ILE A 54 6.04 -0.97 -16.67
C ILE A 54 4.80 -1.84 -16.56
N ASN A 55 4.94 -3.04 -16.00
CA ASN A 55 3.82 -3.97 -15.82
C ASN A 55 3.17 -3.87 -14.44
N SER A 56 3.53 -2.84 -13.66
CA SER A 56 2.92 -2.62 -12.33
C SER A 56 1.50 -2.07 -12.48
N LYS A 57 0.68 -2.35 -11.48
CA LYS A 57 -0.72 -1.91 -11.43
C LYS A 57 -0.98 -1.19 -10.10
N PRO A 58 -1.99 -0.29 -10.05
CA PRO A 58 -2.34 0.38 -8.79
C PRO A 58 -2.64 -0.58 -7.65
N ASN A 59 -3.19 -1.75 -7.93
CA ASN A 59 -3.44 -2.78 -6.92
C ASN A 59 -2.16 -3.18 -6.18
N HIS A 60 -1.02 -3.20 -6.87
CA HIS A 60 0.26 -3.56 -6.26
C HIS A 60 0.67 -2.56 -5.17
N LEU A 61 0.39 -1.28 -5.37
CA LEU A 61 0.59 -0.26 -4.33
C LEU A 61 -0.32 -0.53 -3.13
N LEU A 62 -1.58 -0.84 -3.37
CA LEU A 62 -2.52 -1.17 -2.29
C LEU A 62 -2.08 -2.41 -1.51
N TRP A 63 -1.52 -3.42 -2.19
CA TRP A 63 -0.98 -4.60 -1.51
C TRP A 63 0.16 -4.22 -0.56
N ALA A 64 1.05 -3.32 -0.99
CA ALA A 64 2.14 -2.84 -0.14
C ALA A 64 1.61 -2.11 1.08
N LEU A 65 0.65 -1.21 0.88
CA LEU A 65 0.04 -0.45 1.99
C LEU A 65 -0.70 -1.38 2.96
N MET A 66 -1.38 -2.40 2.45
CA MET A 66 -2.08 -3.38 3.27
C MET A 66 -1.09 -4.16 4.15
N LEU A 67 0.04 -4.56 3.60
CA LEU A 67 1.08 -5.23 4.37
C LEU A 67 1.64 -4.33 5.47
N LEU A 68 1.93 -3.07 5.15
CA LEU A 68 2.45 -2.11 6.13
C LEU A 68 1.45 -1.80 7.23
N LYS A 69 0.18 -1.67 6.90
CA LYS A 69 -0.85 -1.28 7.86
C LYS A 69 -1.24 -2.41 8.78
N ARG A 70 -1.43 -3.60 8.24
CA ARG A 70 -2.06 -4.69 8.99
C ARG A 70 -1.09 -5.67 9.60
N TYR A 71 0.12 -5.74 9.07
CA TYR A 71 1.16 -6.66 9.55
C TYR A 71 0.71 -8.13 9.59
N CYS A 72 -0.26 -8.47 8.73
CA CYS A 72 -0.74 -9.84 8.64
C CYS A 72 0.26 -10.72 7.92
N ILE A 73 0.19 -12.02 8.17
CA ILE A 73 1.04 -12.97 7.45
C ILE A 73 0.69 -12.94 5.96
N GLU A 74 1.70 -13.20 5.14
CA GLU A 74 1.58 -13.12 3.68
C GLU A 74 0.50 -14.05 3.12
N SER A 75 0.37 -15.25 3.68
CA SER A 75 -0.63 -16.21 3.24
C SER A 75 -2.06 -15.69 3.41
N PHE A 76 -2.33 -15.00 4.52
CA PHE A 76 -3.64 -14.41 4.76
C PHE A 76 -3.94 -13.31 3.75
N ASN A 77 -2.98 -12.40 3.53
CA ASN A 77 -3.15 -11.30 2.59
C ASN A 77 -3.29 -11.82 1.16
N ALA A 78 -2.49 -12.81 0.76
CA ALA A 78 -2.57 -13.40 -0.56
C ALA A 78 -3.92 -14.08 -0.79
N ALA A 79 -4.45 -14.79 0.20
CA ALA A 79 -5.76 -15.42 0.10
C ALA A 79 -6.87 -14.38 -0.05
N LEU A 80 -6.78 -13.26 0.69
CA LEU A 80 -7.77 -12.19 0.61
C LEU A 80 -7.85 -11.58 -0.80
N ILE A 81 -6.70 -11.37 -1.45
CA ILE A 81 -6.64 -10.78 -2.79
C ILE A 81 -6.61 -11.83 -3.90
N LYS A 82 -6.71 -13.11 -3.55
CA LYS A 82 -6.82 -14.24 -4.47
C LYS A 82 -5.60 -14.40 -5.39
N VAL A 83 -4.40 -14.22 -4.84
CA VAL A 83 -3.14 -14.48 -5.55
C VAL A 83 -2.27 -15.40 -4.71
N THR A 84 -1.17 -15.89 -5.31
CA THR A 84 -0.22 -16.71 -4.57
C THR A 84 0.61 -15.84 -3.61
N GLU A 85 1.11 -16.45 -2.54
CA GLU A 85 1.98 -15.76 -1.59
C GLU A 85 3.22 -15.19 -2.29
N LYS A 86 3.78 -15.94 -3.25
CA LYS A 86 4.94 -15.51 -4.01
C LYS A 86 4.66 -14.23 -4.80
N THR A 87 3.49 -14.17 -5.47
CA THR A 87 3.09 -12.99 -6.24
C THR A 87 2.85 -11.80 -5.32
N PHE A 88 2.14 -12.01 -4.20
CA PHE A 88 1.90 -10.95 -3.23
C PHE A 88 3.22 -10.40 -2.68
N ARG A 89 4.12 -11.28 -2.26
CA ARG A 89 5.42 -10.90 -1.70
C ARG A 89 6.23 -10.09 -2.70
N LYS A 90 6.29 -10.56 -3.94
CA LYS A 90 7.06 -9.89 -4.99
C LYS A 90 6.65 -8.44 -5.16
N TRP A 91 5.35 -8.21 -5.36
CA TRP A 91 4.85 -6.87 -5.65
C TRP A 91 4.76 -5.99 -4.41
N SER A 92 4.34 -6.53 -3.27
CA SER A 92 4.23 -5.73 -2.04
C SER A 92 5.61 -5.26 -1.57
N LEU A 93 6.61 -6.14 -1.55
CA LEU A 93 7.96 -5.74 -1.14
C LEU A 93 8.59 -4.78 -2.13
N LEU A 94 8.37 -4.97 -3.42
CA LEU A 94 8.86 -4.04 -4.45
C LEU A 94 8.33 -2.63 -4.20
N PHE A 95 7.03 -2.49 -4.00
CA PHE A 95 6.43 -1.17 -3.78
C PHE A 95 6.79 -0.58 -2.41
N ILE A 96 6.99 -1.41 -1.38
CA ILE A 96 7.50 -0.92 -0.10
C ILE A 96 8.89 -0.30 -0.30
N ASP A 97 9.78 -0.95 -1.04
CA ASP A 97 11.10 -0.42 -1.33
C ASP A 97 11.03 0.89 -2.13
N LEU A 98 10.15 0.95 -3.13
CA LEU A 98 9.96 2.17 -3.91
C LEU A 98 9.44 3.33 -3.04
N LEU A 99 8.49 3.06 -2.16
CA LEU A 99 7.97 4.08 -1.23
C LEU A 99 9.06 4.56 -0.28
N ALA A 100 9.88 3.65 0.22
CA ALA A 100 10.97 3.98 1.13
C ALA A 100 12.03 4.87 0.48
N ASP A 101 12.24 4.70 -0.82
CA ASP A 101 13.23 5.47 -1.58
C ASP A 101 12.72 6.84 -2.03
N MET A 102 11.45 7.15 -1.83
CA MET A 102 10.92 8.46 -2.19
C MET A 102 11.63 9.57 -1.42
N PRO A 103 12.05 10.66 -2.08
CA PRO A 103 12.77 11.75 -1.40
C PRO A 103 12.03 12.33 -0.19
N VAL A 104 10.70 12.44 -0.26
CA VAL A 104 9.88 12.95 0.83
C VAL A 104 9.97 12.02 2.05
N VAL A 105 9.87 10.71 1.83
CA VAL A 105 9.95 9.72 2.90
C VAL A 105 11.35 9.72 3.52
N LYS A 106 12.40 9.77 2.69
CA LYS A 106 13.78 9.86 3.17
C LYS A 106 14.01 11.10 4.03
N LYS A 107 13.46 12.25 3.63
CA LYS A 107 13.57 13.48 4.43
C LYS A 107 12.92 13.32 5.79
N ILE A 108 11.73 12.71 5.85
CA ILE A 108 11.03 12.47 7.11
C ILE A 108 11.84 11.54 8.00
N ILE A 109 12.38 10.46 7.45
CA ILE A 109 13.21 9.51 8.19
C ILE A 109 14.45 10.20 8.74
N ASN A 110 15.14 11.01 7.94
CA ASN A 110 16.30 11.75 8.36
C ASN A 110 15.97 12.78 9.44
N PHE A 111 14.85 13.49 9.28
CA PHE A 111 14.40 14.48 10.25
C PHE A 111 14.10 13.85 11.60
N LEU A 112 13.46 12.68 11.61
CA LEU A 112 13.15 11.94 12.82
C LEU A 112 14.35 11.17 13.38
N LYS A 113 15.48 11.18 12.68
CA LYS A 113 16.69 10.44 13.03
C LYS A 113 16.43 8.93 13.21
N ILE A 114 15.51 8.40 12.43
CA ILE A 114 15.23 6.98 12.43
C ILE A 114 16.34 6.28 11.64
N ARG A 115 17.02 5.32 12.29
CA ARG A 115 18.07 4.54 11.60
C ARG A 115 17.44 3.61 10.57
N PRO A 116 18.09 3.39 9.41
CA PRO A 116 17.58 2.46 8.41
C PRO A 116 17.30 1.06 8.98
N ALA A 117 18.09 0.60 9.96
CA ALA A 117 17.84 -0.68 10.62
C ALA A 117 16.49 -0.72 11.34
N TYR A 118 16.11 0.39 11.98
CA TYR A 118 14.80 0.50 12.62
C TYR A 118 13.67 0.53 11.62
N TYR A 119 13.92 1.12 10.45
CA TYR A 119 12.96 1.11 9.35
C TYR A 119 12.60 -0.33 8.95
N TYR A 120 13.61 -1.19 8.77
CA TYR A 120 13.39 -2.59 8.47
C TYR A 120 12.69 -3.32 9.62
N LEU A 121 13.04 -3.02 10.86
CA LEU A 121 12.37 -3.60 12.03
C LEU A 121 10.90 -3.21 12.07
N ILE A 122 10.58 -1.95 11.83
CA ILE A 122 9.20 -1.45 11.88
C ILE A 122 8.37 -2.00 10.73
N PHE A 123 8.93 -2.08 9.50
CA PHE A 123 8.18 -2.39 8.30
C PHE A 123 8.33 -3.82 7.80
N PHE A 124 9.40 -4.53 8.15
CA PHE A 124 9.69 -5.85 7.59
C PHE A 124 9.79 -6.96 8.63
N ASN A 125 10.06 -6.65 9.89
CA ASN A 125 10.23 -7.66 10.93
C ASN A 125 8.98 -7.79 11.79
N GLN A 126 7.85 -7.97 11.13
CA GLN A 126 6.54 -8.06 11.76
C GLN A 126 6.00 -9.49 11.72
N ALA A 127 6.86 -10.44 11.48
CA ALA A 127 6.46 -11.85 11.46
C ALA A 127 6.09 -12.32 12.86
#